data_fb7ac319fd615134a19a9f88ddaee203
#
_entry.id   fb7ac319fd615134a19a9f88ddaee203
#
_cell.length_a   1.000
_cell.length_b   1.000
_cell.length_c   1.000
_cell.angle_alpha   90.00
_cell.angle_beta   90.00
_cell.angle_gamma   90.00
#
_symmetry.space_group_name_H-M   'P 1'
#
loop_
_entity.id
_entity.type
_entity.pdbx_description
1 polymer ?
#
loop_
_entity_poly.entity_id
_entity_poly.type
_entity_poly.pdbx_seq_one_letter_code
_entity_poly.pdbx_strand_id
1 'polypeptide(L)'
;MLSILLLSTLPCHAEQPPSIGNFALPVSQQPGPLIGFGSNIIDQHETQVFFFADDYLGVNKHTMDLAPSILYGIRNDLSLFIEVPYAASFKSNQQTSRGLEDTLAQLEYAWYSPSTSRYIDQATVVINLTAPTGSAQKNPPTGFGSPSFFLGTTFSRTYVDWFFIAAAGAILTTAHNSTKFGNNYLYQFTIGRNIANINGWLLAWMTEIDDSYSQHNRVNGIMDPNSGGNIVYVTPSFWASTQHFLFQFGAGVAAAQQLNGNQTRSTYVLVGNIAWNFF
;
A
#
# COMPACT_ATOMS: atom_id res chain seq x y z
N MET A 1 32.35 -28.57 30.93
CA MET A 1 30.92 -28.84 31.17
C MET A 1 30.14 -27.57 30.73
N LEU A 2 29.51 -27.66 29.59
CA LEU A 2 28.70 -26.56 29.04
C LEU A 2 27.25 -26.83 29.36
N SER A 3 26.65 -26.10 30.29
CA SER A 3 25.25 -26.25 30.68
C SER A 3 24.40 -25.52 29.64
N ILE A 4 23.71 -26.30 28.80
CA ILE A 4 22.69 -25.76 27.87
C ILE A 4 21.45 -25.46 28.70
N LEU A 5 21.16 -24.17 28.90
CA LEU A 5 19.87 -23.71 29.42
C LEU A 5 18.79 -24.00 28.35
N LEU A 6 17.99 -25.05 28.55
CA LEU A 6 16.74 -25.21 27.82
C LEU A 6 15.76 -24.15 28.32
N LEU A 7 15.59 -23.07 27.57
CA LEU A 7 14.42 -22.21 27.71
C LEU A 7 13.19 -23.01 27.24
N SER A 8 12.42 -23.54 28.19
CA SER A 8 11.09 -24.06 27.93
C SER A 8 10.20 -22.88 27.51
N THR A 9 9.88 -22.80 26.23
CA THR A 9 8.81 -21.91 25.73
C THR A 9 7.50 -22.48 26.25
N LEU A 10 6.98 -21.92 27.35
CA LEU A 10 5.60 -22.13 27.74
C LEU A 10 4.70 -21.66 26.58
N PRO A 11 3.72 -22.46 26.12
CA PRO A 11 2.76 -21.98 25.15
C PRO A 11 1.99 -20.82 25.79
N CYS A 12 2.31 -19.61 25.41
CA CYS A 12 1.49 -18.45 25.72
C CYS A 12 0.19 -18.68 24.94
N HIS A 13 -0.88 -19.05 25.61
CA HIS A 13 -2.22 -19.02 25.03
C HIS A 13 -2.52 -17.53 24.81
N ALA A 14 -2.36 -17.08 23.58
CA ALA A 14 -2.79 -15.74 23.20
C ALA A 14 -4.32 -15.70 23.37
N GLU A 15 -4.81 -14.84 24.24
CA GLU A 15 -6.23 -14.57 24.34
C GLU A 15 -6.67 -13.96 23.00
N GLN A 16 -7.71 -14.52 22.38
CA GLN A 16 -8.27 -13.94 21.15
C GLN A 16 -9.27 -12.83 21.50
N PRO A 17 -9.29 -11.73 20.75
CA PRO A 17 -10.31 -10.71 20.90
C PRO A 17 -11.69 -11.28 20.56
N PRO A 18 -12.77 -10.70 21.11
CA PRO A 18 -14.14 -11.13 20.82
C PRO A 18 -14.47 -10.87 19.34
N SER A 19 -15.32 -11.72 18.73
CA SER A 19 -15.76 -11.58 17.33
C SER A 19 -16.79 -10.45 17.15
N ILE A 20 -16.40 -9.22 17.51
CA ILE A 20 -17.22 -7.99 17.41
C ILE A 20 -16.35 -6.84 16.88
N GLY A 21 -16.98 -5.77 16.43
CA GLY A 21 -16.28 -4.59 15.93
C GLY A 21 -15.37 -4.95 14.77
N ASN A 22 -14.12 -4.51 14.81
CA ASN A 22 -13.10 -4.80 13.80
C ASN A 22 -12.78 -6.31 13.68
N PHE A 23 -13.04 -7.09 14.73
CA PHE A 23 -12.76 -8.53 14.77
C PHE A 23 -13.98 -9.40 14.40
N ALA A 24 -15.06 -8.79 13.88
CA ALA A 24 -16.24 -9.52 13.43
C ALA A 24 -15.98 -10.35 12.16
N LEU A 25 -14.91 -10.07 11.43
CA LEU A 25 -14.52 -10.73 10.19
C LEU A 25 -13.06 -11.22 10.23
N PRO A 26 -12.66 -12.15 9.35
CA PRO A 26 -11.27 -12.58 9.19
C PRO A 26 -10.32 -11.41 8.94
N VAL A 27 -9.02 -11.63 9.19
CA VAL A 27 -7.98 -10.59 9.05
C VAL A 27 -7.98 -9.95 7.66
N SER A 28 -8.15 -10.73 6.61
CA SER A 28 -8.25 -10.26 5.22
C SER A 28 -9.43 -9.32 4.94
N GLN A 29 -10.41 -9.27 5.82
CA GLN A 29 -11.63 -8.45 5.69
C GLN A 29 -11.69 -7.34 6.76
N GLN A 30 -10.65 -7.20 7.58
CA GLN A 30 -10.52 -6.10 8.54
C GLN A 30 -10.00 -4.83 7.83
N PRO A 31 -10.37 -3.63 8.33
CA PRO A 31 -9.97 -2.37 7.70
C PRO A 31 -8.46 -2.20 7.57
N GLY A 32 -8.02 -1.80 6.39
CA GLY A 32 -6.63 -1.49 6.04
C GLY A 32 -6.52 -0.21 5.20
N PRO A 33 -5.32 0.37 5.05
CA PRO A 33 -5.12 1.59 4.27
C PRO A 33 -5.49 1.37 2.79
N LEU A 34 -5.83 2.44 2.11
CA LEU A 34 -6.26 2.44 0.72
C LEU A 34 -5.17 2.94 -0.22
N ILE A 35 -4.47 4.02 0.14
CA ILE A 35 -3.33 4.57 -0.63
C ILE A 35 -2.03 3.96 -0.14
N GLY A 36 -1.91 3.82 1.18
CA GLY A 36 -0.73 3.31 1.83
C GLY A 36 -0.53 1.81 1.67
N PHE A 37 0.71 1.35 1.86
CA PHE A 37 0.97 -0.07 2.02
C PHE A 37 0.65 -0.48 3.46
N GLY A 38 -0.45 -1.20 3.66
CA GLY A 38 -0.81 -1.80 4.95
C GLY A 38 -0.22 -3.20 5.11
N SER A 39 -0.63 -3.89 6.15
CA SER A 39 -0.35 -5.32 6.26
C SER A 39 -1.24 -6.11 5.31
N ASN A 40 -0.61 -6.87 4.42
CA ASN A 40 -1.25 -7.80 3.49
C ASN A 40 -1.09 -9.26 3.95
N ILE A 41 -1.06 -9.51 5.25
CA ILE A 41 -1.01 -10.87 5.80
C ILE A 41 -2.43 -11.41 5.88
N ILE A 42 -2.66 -12.56 5.24
CA ILE A 42 -3.92 -13.30 5.24
C ILE A 42 -3.69 -14.74 5.67
N ASP A 43 -4.74 -15.50 5.95
CA ASP A 43 -4.64 -16.87 6.42
C ASP A 43 -4.00 -17.79 5.37
N GLN A 44 -3.38 -18.87 5.83
CA GLN A 44 -2.73 -19.84 4.94
C GLN A 44 -3.74 -20.45 3.97
N HIS A 45 -3.37 -20.49 2.67
CA HIS A 45 -4.18 -20.96 1.54
C HIS A 45 -5.35 -20.05 1.15
N GLU A 46 -5.59 -18.96 1.86
CA GLU A 46 -6.54 -17.95 1.47
C GLU A 46 -6.03 -17.21 0.22
N THR A 47 -6.97 -16.87 -0.66
CA THR A 47 -6.68 -16.08 -1.87
C THR A 47 -7.63 -14.90 -1.94
N GLN A 48 -7.09 -13.72 -2.15
CA GLN A 48 -7.89 -12.50 -2.34
C GLN A 48 -7.54 -11.85 -3.67
N VAL A 49 -8.54 -11.55 -4.48
CA VAL A 49 -8.38 -10.86 -5.77
C VAL A 49 -8.88 -9.43 -5.60
N PHE A 50 -8.04 -8.46 -5.97
CA PHE A 50 -8.33 -7.04 -5.89
C PHE A 50 -8.45 -6.41 -7.26
N PHE A 51 -9.20 -5.31 -7.29
CA PHE A 51 -9.20 -4.36 -8.39
C PHE A 51 -9.14 -2.95 -7.82
N PHE A 52 -7.97 -2.34 -7.92
CA PHE A 52 -7.74 -0.95 -7.53
C PHE A 52 -8.02 -0.01 -8.69
N ALA A 53 -8.49 1.19 -8.38
CA ALA A 53 -8.69 2.27 -9.32
C ALA A 53 -8.28 3.59 -8.65
N ASP A 54 -7.20 4.19 -9.15
CA ASP A 54 -6.60 5.38 -8.58
C ASP A 54 -6.63 6.52 -9.61
N ASP A 55 -7.09 7.68 -9.19
CA ASP A 55 -7.20 8.87 -10.04
C ASP A 55 -6.56 10.08 -9.36
N TYR A 56 -5.34 10.39 -9.76
CA TYR A 56 -4.57 11.52 -9.26
C TYR A 56 -4.68 12.71 -10.19
N LEU A 57 -5.18 13.84 -9.67
CA LEU A 57 -5.31 15.08 -10.42
C LEU A 57 -4.38 16.15 -9.90
N GLY A 58 -3.90 16.97 -10.85
CA GLY A 58 -3.06 18.13 -10.57
C GLY A 58 -3.19 19.18 -11.65
N VAL A 59 -2.44 20.26 -11.49
CA VAL A 59 -2.41 21.34 -12.49
C VAL A 59 -1.74 20.82 -13.76
N ASN A 60 -2.49 20.70 -14.86
CA ASN A 60 -2.02 20.18 -16.16
C ASN A 60 -1.47 18.75 -16.10
N LYS A 61 -1.83 17.97 -15.09
CA LYS A 61 -1.50 16.55 -14.99
C LYS A 61 -2.70 15.74 -14.48
N HIS A 62 -2.79 14.53 -14.97
CA HIS A 62 -3.83 13.56 -14.58
C HIS A 62 -3.29 12.15 -14.76
N THR A 63 -3.40 11.34 -13.74
CA THR A 63 -2.94 9.95 -13.76
C THR A 63 -4.07 9.07 -13.26
N MET A 64 -4.58 8.21 -14.11
CA MET A 64 -5.61 7.23 -13.77
C MET A 64 -5.08 5.84 -14.01
N ASP A 65 -5.02 5.04 -12.96
CA ASP A 65 -4.50 3.68 -12.94
C ASP A 65 -5.59 2.69 -12.58
N LEU A 66 -5.52 1.51 -13.19
CA LEU A 66 -6.34 0.35 -12.87
C LEU A 66 -5.38 -0.81 -12.55
N ALA A 67 -5.47 -1.38 -11.35
CA ALA A 67 -4.51 -2.38 -10.91
C ALA A 67 -5.20 -3.68 -10.43
N PRO A 68 -5.49 -4.63 -11.33
CA PRO A 68 -5.86 -5.97 -10.93
C PRO A 68 -4.72 -6.65 -10.19
N SER A 69 -5.03 -7.29 -9.07
CA SER A 69 -4.02 -7.89 -8.18
C SER A 69 -4.54 -9.15 -7.51
N ILE A 70 -3.61 -9.99 -7.09
CA ILE A 70 -3.88 -11.20 -6.34
C ILE A 70 -2.98 -11.26 -5.10
N LEU A 71 -3.56 -11.60 -3.96
CA LEU A 71 -2.89 -11.85 -2.70
C LEU A 71 -3.12 -13.32 -2.32
N TYR A 72 -2.06 -14.02 -1.93
CA TYR A 72 -2.09 -15.41 -1.52
C TYR A 72 -1.37 -15.62 -0.19
N GLY A 73 -2.04 -16.23 0.77
CA GLY A 73 -1.46 -16.65 2.05
C GLY A 73 -0.62 -17.90 1.90
N ILE A 74 0.70 -17.78 1.88
CA ILE A 74 1.63 -18.93 1.85
C ILE A 74 1.63 -19.62 3.22
N ARG A 75 1.62 -18.81 4.29
CA ARG A 75 1.50 -19.21 5.69
C ARG A 75 0.74 -18.11 6.42
N ASN A 76 0.29 -18.35 7.64
CA ASN A 76 -0.40 -17.33 8.45
C ASN A 76 0.45 -16.09 8.79
N ASP A 77 1.74 -16.14 8.52
CA ASP A 77 2.70 -15.05 8.74
C ASP A 77 3.44 -14.61 7.46
N LEU A 78 3.13 -15.21 6.31
CA LEU A 78 3.81 -14.94 5.05
C LEU A 78 2.83 -14.93 3.89
N SER A 79 2.75 -13.81 3.17
CA SER A 79 1.89 -13.64 2.01
C SER A 79 2.66 -13.21 0.77
N LEU A 80 2.15 -13.57 -0.40
CA LEU A 80 2.59 -13.14 -1.73
C LEU A 80 1.51 -12.29 -2.37
N PHE A 81 1.87 -11.09 -2.82
CA PHE A 81 1.00 -10.20 -3.59
C PHE A 81 1.59 -9.94 -4.97
N ILE A 82 0.78 -10.01 -6.00
CA ILE A 82 1.15 -9.71 -7.38
C ILE A 82 0.15 -8.72 -7.95
N GLU A 83 0.66 -7.65 -8.56
CA GLU A 83 -0.13 -6.60 -9.17
C GLU A 83 0.34 -6.33 -10.61
N VAL A 84 -0.61 -6.16 -11.53
CA VAL A 84 -0.37 -5.85 -12.93
C VAL A 84 -1.09 -4.54 -13.28
N PRO A 85 -0.49 -3.37 -12.99
CA PRO A 85 -1.17 -2.11 -13.17
C PRO A 85 -1.24 -1.70 -14.65
N TYR A 86 -2.27 -0.91 -14.97
CA TYR A 86 -2.53 -0.37 -16.30
C TYR A 86 -2.87 1.11 -16.21
N ALA A 87 -2.02 1.94 -16.81
CA ALA A 87 -2.30 3.36 -17.00
C ALA A 87 -3.47 3.53 -17.98
N ALA A 88 -4.64 3.84 -17.46
CA ALA A 88 -5.81 4.13 -18.26
C ALA A 88 -5.70 5.52 -18.92
N SER A 89 -5.07 6.47 -18.21
CA SER A 89 -4.82 7.81 -18.72
C SER A 89 -3.68 8.48 -17.94
N PHE A 90 -2.51 8.59 -18.54
CA PHE A 90 -1.41 9.42 -18.02
C PHE A 90 -1.32 10.68 -18.86
N LYS A 91 -1.61 11.84 -18.26
CA LYS A 91 -1.52 13.16 -18.91
C LYS A 91 -0.50 14.02 -18.20
N SER A 92 0.36 14.66 -18.96
CA SER A 92 1.26 15.70 -18.49
C SER A 92 1.31 16.80 -19.54
N ASN A 93 0.84 18.00 -19.18
CA ASN A 93 0.63 19.09 -20.10
C ASN A 93 -0.26 18.68 -21.29
N GLN A 94 0.25 18.71 -22.52
CA GLN A 94 -0.48 18.34 -23.74
C GLN A 94 -0.25 16.88 -24.19
N GLN A 95 0.56 16.12 -23.46
CA GLN A 95 0.91 14.76 -23.81
C GLN A 95 0.07 13.76 -23.02
N THR A 96 -0.29 12.66 -23.67
CA THR A 96 -1.09 11.60 -23.06
C THR A 96 -0.52 10.24 -23.44
N SER A 97 -0.38 9.36 -22.50
CA SER A 97 -0.04 7.96 -22.72
C SER A 97 -1.03 7.03 -21.99
N ARG A 98 -1.02 5.77 -22.38
CA ARG A 98 -1.76 4.68 -21.75
C ARG A 98 -1.07 3.34 -22.01
N GLY A 99 -1.36 2.33 -21.20
CA GLY A 99 -0.86 0.97 -21.39
C GLY A 99 -0.40 0.32 -20.10
N LEU A 100 0.18 -0.87 -20.21
CA LEU A 100 0.75 -1.56 -19.05
C LEU A 100 1.79 -0.71 -18.36
N GLU A 101 1.79 -0.80 -17.03
CA GLU A 101 2.80 -0.27 -16.16
C GLU A 101 3.78 -1.35 -15.71
N ASP A 102 4.67 -1.02 -14.80
CA ASP A 102 5.63 -1.97 -14.26
C ASP A 102 4.93 -2.92 -13.27
N THR A 103 5.00 -4.21 -13.55
CA THR A 103 4.37 -5.26 -12.74
C THR A 103 5.12 -5.45 -11.43
N LEU A 104 4.39 -5.57 -10.33
CA LEU A 104 4.91 -5.70 -8.98
C LEU A 104 4.69 -7.11 -8.44
N ALA A 105 5.70 -7.66 -7.77
CA ALA A 105 5.61 -8.87 -6.96
C ALA A 105 6.16 -8.57 -5.56
N GLN A 106 5.36 -8.81 -4.51
CA GLN A 106 5.66 -8.48 -3.13
C GLN A 106 5.60 -9.71 -2.24
N LEU A 107 6.58 -9.86 -1.37
CA LEU A 107 6.55 -10.75 -0.22
C LEU A 107 6.41 -9.93 1.05
N GLU A 108 5.53 -10.35 1.93
CA GLU A 108 5.34 -9.74 3.23
C GLU A 108 5.39 -10.77 4.34
N TYR A 109 6.18 -10.50 5.37
CA TYR A 109 6.38 -11.38 6.52
C TYR A 109 6.04 -10.67 7.83
N ALA A 110 5.08 -11.24 8.58
CA ALA A 110 4.73 -10.79 9.93
C ALA A 110 5.69 -11.42 10.94
N TRP A 111 6.65 -10.62 11.42
CA TRP A 111 7.62 -11.07 12.41
C TRP A 111 7.15 -10.90 13.86
N TYR A 112 6.08 -10.14 14.07
CA TYR A 112 5.49 -9.87 15.38
C TYR A 112 3.97 -9.76 15.22
N SER A 113 3.22 -10.58 15.96
CA SER A 113 1.76 -10.63 15.85
C SER A 113 1.11 -11.12 17.16
N PRO A 114 1.30 -10.46 18.31
CA PRO A 114 0.64 -10.83 19.55
C PRO A 114 -0.84 -10.44 19.52
N SER A 115 -1.66 -11.32 20.05
CA SER A 115 -3.10 -11.14 20.22
C SER A 115 -3.46 -11.15 21.70
N THR A 116 -4.37 -10.27 22.09
CA THR A 116 -4.95 -10.18 23.44
C THR A 116 -6.47 -10.10 23.34
N SER A 117 -7.19 -10.22 24.46
CA SER A 117 -8.65 -10.04 24.52
C SER A 117 -9.12 -8.62 24.12
N ARG A 118 -8.22 -7.65 23.94
CA ARG A 118 -8.55 -6.24 23.67
C ARG A 118 -8.04 -5.71 22.36
N TYR A 119 -6.91 -6.22 21.86
CA TYR A 119 -6.27 -5.76 20.63
C TYR A 119 -5.39 -6.84 20.02
N ILE A 120 -5.13 -6.67 18.74
CA ILE A 120 -4.10 -7.38 17.98
C ILE A 120 -3.07 -6.35 17.54
N ASP A 121 -1.78 -6.65 17.78
CA ASP A 121 -0.66 -5.96 17.16
C ASP A 121 -0.15 -6.80 15.99
N GLN A 122 0.31 -6.14 14.94
CA GLN A 122 1.04 -6.81 13.87
C GLN A 122 2.15 -5.90 13.36
N ALA A 123 3.36 -6.45 13.24
CA ALA A 123 4.45 -5.78 12.57
C ALA A 123 5.01 -6.66 11.46
N THR A 124 5.20 -6.07 10.28
CA THR A 124 5.64 -6.79 9.08
C THR A 124 6.90 -6.18 8.47
N VAL A 125 7.59 -6.99 7.70
CA VAL A 125 8.59 -6.53 6.73
C VAL A 125 8.04 -6.81 5.34
N VAL A 126 8.13 -5.82 4.47
CA VAL A 126 7.64 -5.84 3.10
C VAL A 126 8.82 -5.71 2.15
N ILE A 127 8.93 -6.64 1.22
CA ILE A 127 9.94 -6.59 0.15
C ILE A 127 9.19 -6.77 -1.17
N ASN A 128 9.38 -5.85 -2.13
CA ASN A 128 8.86 -6.07 -3.46
C ASN A 128 9.91 -5.84 -4.56
N LEU A 129 9.66 -6.49 -5.69
CA LEU A 129 10.36 -6.32 -6.95
C LEU A 129 9.36 -5.81 -7.97
N THR A 130 9.68 -4.70 -8.63
CA THR A 130 8.93 -4.19 -9.77
C THR A 130 9.68 -4.51 -11.05
N ALA A 131 9.05 -5.30 -11.93
CA ALA A 131 9.58 -5.67 -13.23
C ALA A 131 9.23 -4.61 -14.27
N PRO A 132 10.15 -4.23 -15.20
CA PRO A 132 9.92 -3.18 -16.19
C PRO A 132 9.04 -3.66 -17.37
N THR A 133 7.78 -3.94 -17.10
CA THR A 133 6.77 -4.35 -18.09
C THR A 133 6.09 -3.16 -18.77
N GLY A 134 6.17 -1.99 -18.15
CA GLY A 134 5.72 -0.72 -18.68
C GLY A 134 6.66 -0.16 -19.77
N SER A 135 6.39 1.05 -20.23
CA SER A 135 7.17 1.70 -21.29
C SER A 135 7.81 2.99 -20.80
N ALA A 136 9.14 3.02 -20.76
CA ALA A 136 9.92 4.22 -20.50
C ALA A 136 10.00 5.17 -21.73
N GLN A 137 9.57 4.73 -22.92
CA GLN A 137 9.65 5.52 -24.16
C GLN A 137 8.40 6.36 -24.41
N LYS A 138 7.31 6.09 -23.72
CA LYS A 138 6.09 6.90 -23.79
C LYS A 138 6.29 8.24 -23.09
N ASN A 139 5.46 9.20 -23.44
CA ASN A 139 5.47 10.51 -22.78
C ASN A 139 4.04 10.92 -22.39
N PRO A 140 3.69 10.94 -21.10
CA PRO A 140 4.49 10.49 -19.94
C PRO A 140 4.85 8.98 -20.00
N PRO A 141 5.96 8.54 -19.38
CA PRO A 141 6.31 7.12 -19.34
C PRO A 141 5.30 6.35 -18.48
N THR A 142 5.01 5.09 -18.86
CA THR A 142 4.16 4.17 -18.06
C THR A 142 4.98 3.17 -17.25
N GLY A 143 6.30 3.29 -17.24
CA GLY A 143 7.22 2.47 -16.46
C GLY A 143 8.62 3.06 -16.41
N PHE A 144 9.44 2.57 -15.49
CA PHE A 144 10.81 3.06 -15.29
C PHE A 144 11.79 2.54 -16.36
N GLY A 145 11.40 1.47 -17.08
CA GLY A 145 12.27 0.79 -18.04
C GLY A 145 13.40 -0.03 -17.41
N SER A 146 13.46 -0.08 -16.09
CA SER A 146 14.43 -0.86 -15.31
C SER A 146 13.77 -1.37 -14.03
N PRO A 147 14.26 -2.49 -13.46
CA PRO A 147 13.74 -2.99 -12.19
C PRO A 147 13.87 -1.96 -11.07
N SER A 148 12.90 -1.94 -10.17
CA SER A 148 13.01 -1.24 -8.89
C SER A 148 12.69 -2.20 -7.73
N PHE A 149 13.17 -1.83 -6.54
CA PHE A 149 13.03 -2.63 -5.33
C PHE A 149 12.38 -1.79 -4.25
N PHE A 150 11.47 -2.38 -3.51
CA PHE A 150 10.92 -1.75 -2.31
C PHE A 150 11.32 -2.53 -1.07
N LEU A 151 11.66 -1.82 -0.02
CA LEU A 151 11.85 -2.35 1.31
C LEU A 151 11.08 -1.46 2.28
N GLY A 152 10.19 -2.07 3.06
CA GLY A 152 9.36 -1.34 4.02
C GLY A 152 9.04 -2.17 5.26
N THR A 153 8.38 -1.52 6.20
CA THR A 153 7.84 -2.13 7.41
C THR A 153 6.51 -1.50 7.74
N THR A 154 5.60 -2.30 8.29
CA THR A 154 4.32 -1.83 8.80
C THR A 154 4.20 -2.15 10.28
N PHE A 155 3.44 -1.37 11.00
CA PHE A 155 2.95 -1.67 12.33
C PHE A 155 1.48 -1.31 12.40
N SER A 156 0.66 -2.23 12.84
CA SER A 156 -0.77 -2.01 13.09
C SER A 156 -1.13 -2.40 14.52
N ARG A 157 -2.05 -1.65 15.10
CA ARG A 157 -2.75 -2.00 16.32
C ARG A 157 -4.25 -1.87 16.09
N THR A 158 -4.94 -2.97 16.19
CA THR A 158 -6.39 -3.06 15.99
C THR A 158 -7.07 -3.38 17.31
N TYR A 159 -7.96 -2.49 17.75
CA TYR A 159 -8.89 -2.67 18.88
C TYR A 159 -10.26 -3.09 18.34
N VAL A 160 -11.19 -3.35 19.24
CA VAL A 160 -12.58 -3.68 18.84
C VAL A 160 -13.20 -2.60 17.95
N ASP A 161 -13.04 -1.32 18.34
CA ASP A 161 -13.64 -0.21 17.58
C ASP A 161 -12.62 0.60 16.78
N TRP A 162 -11.41 0.80 17.28
CA TRP A 162 -10.38 1.64 16.67
C TRP A 162 -9.27 0.82 16.06
N PHE A 163 -8.61 1.37 15.06
CA PHE A 163 -7.36 0.82 14.53
C PHE A 163 -6.40 1.95 14.13
N PHE A 164 -5.11 1.63 14.21
CA PHE A 164 -4.00 2.52 13.87
C PHE A 164 -3.00 1.74 13.05
N ILE A 165 -2.52 2.33 11.97
CA ILE A 165 -1.50 1.72 11.11
C ILE A 165 -0.43 2.77 10.86
N ALA A 166 0.84 2.38 10.98
CA ALA A 166 1.98 3.17 10.61
C ALA A 166 2.87 2.35 9.67
N ALA A 167 3.37 2.96 8.61
CA ALA A 167 4.25 2.30 7.68
C ALA A 167 5.36 3.24 7.21
N ALA A 168 6.52 2.67 6.90
CA ALA A 168 7.62 3.40 6.30
C ALA A 168 8.38 2.49 5.33
N GLY A 169 8.83 3.03 4.21
CA GLY A 169 9.55 2.26 3.21
C GLY A 169 10.30 3.11 2.21
N ALA A 170 11.09 2.45 1.38
CA ALA A 170 11.87 3.08 0.33
C ALA A 170 11.78 2.30 -0.99
N ILE A 171 11.47 2.99 -2.07
CA ILE A 171 11.59 2.48 -3.44
C ILE A 171 12.98 2.85 -3.96
N LEU A 172 13.77 1.85 -4.26
CA LEU A 172 15.13 1.98 -4.80
C LEU A 172 15.07 1.70 -6.31
N THR A 173 15.31 2.74 -7.10
CA THR A 173 15.26 2.68 -8.56
C THR A 173 16.62 2.31 -9.13
N THR A 174 16.64 1.64 -10.26
CA THR A 174 17.85 1.40 -11.05
C THR A 174 17.87 2.29 -12.30
N ALA A 175 19.00 2.36 -12.99
CA ALA A 175 19.15 3.21 -14.17
C ALA A 175 18.72 2.44 -15.45
N HIS A 176 18.10 3.17 -16.40
CA HIS A 176 17.82 2.71 -17.74
C HIS A 176 18.23 3.77 -18.77
N ASN A 177 18.99 3.38 -19.78
CA ASN A 177 19.42 4.28 -20.89
C ASN A 177 19.93 5.64 -20.39
N SER A 178 20.86 5.63 -19.43
CA SER A 178 21.43 6.83 -18.81
C SER A 178 20.44 7.69 -17.99
N THR A 179 19.20 7.26 -17.82
CA THR A 179 18.22 7.88 -16.93
C THR A 179 18.06 7.05 -15.66
N LYS A 180 18.15 7.68 -14.51
CA LYS A 180 17.81 7.09 -13.20
C LYS A 180 16.75 7.97 -12.55
N PHE A 181 15.58 7.41 -12.27
CA PHE A 181 14.58 8.07 -11.46
C PHE A 181 15.05 8.20 -10.01
N GLY A 182 14.57 9.21 -9.30
CA GLY A 182 14.89 9.40 -7.88
C GLY A 182 14.36 8.25 -7.04
N ASN A 183 15.08 7.87 -6.00
CA ASN A 183 14.51 6.96 -5.00
C ASN A 183 13.37 7.67 -4.26
N ASN A 184 12.34 6.91 -3.86
CA ASN A 184 11.20 7.43 -3.11
C ASN A 184 11.21 6.88 -1.68
N TYR A 185 10.88 7.72 -0.72
CA TYR A 185 10.72 7.36 0.68
C TYR A 185 9.28 7.64 1.08
N LEU A 186 8.63 6.64 1.64
CA LEU A 186 7.20 6.66 1.97
C LEU A 186 7.05 6.59 3.48
N TYR A 187 6.21 7.48 4.04
CA TYR A 187 5.84 7.48 5.44
C TYR A 187 4.32 7.62 5.52
N GLN A 188 3.69 6.73 6.25
CA GLN A 188 2.24 6.61 6.25
C GLN A 188 1.71 6.43 7.65
N PHE A 189 0.57 7.03 7.90
CA PHE A 189 -0.16 6.88 9.14
C PHE A 189 -1.65 6.84 8.86
N THR A 190 -2.32 5.83 9.38
CA THR A 190 -3.77 5.64 9.26
C THR A 190 -4.39 5.54 10.64
N ILE A 191 -5.49 6.23 10.83
CA ILE A 191 -6.39 6.07 11.97
C ILE A 191 -7.80 5.81 11.45
N GLY A 192 -8.49 4.85 12.06
CA GLY A 192 -9.86 4.57 11.69
C GLY A 192 -10.68 3.94 12.81
N ARG A 193 -11.97 3.85 12.54
CA ARG A 193 -12.93 3.32 13.52
C ARG A 193 -14.01 2.49 12.83
N ASN A 194 -14.35 1.37 13.45
CA ASN A 194 -15.58 0.63 13.14
C ASN A 194 -16.80 1.51 13.42
N ILE A 195 -17.70 1.64 12.45
CA ILE A 195 -18.96 2.38 12.57
C ILE A 195 -20.08 1.45 13.02
N ALA A 196 -20.14 0.27 12.38
CA ALA A 196 -21.20 -0.70 12.62
C ALA A 196 -20.85 -2.08 12.07
N ASN A 197 -21.43 -3.10 12.69
CA ASN A 197 -21.48 -4.47 12.18
C ASN A 197 -22.96 -4.84 12.00
N ILE A 198 -23.44 -4.86 10.74
CA ILE A 198 -24.87 -5.02 10.43
C ILE A 198 -25.04 -6.08 9.35
N ASN A 199 -25.82 -7.10 9.63
CA ASN A 199 -26.17 -8.16 8.66
C ASN A 199 -24.94 -8.80 7.97
N GLY A 200 -23.86 -9.03 8.72
CA GLY A 200 -22.61 -9.59 8.20
C GLY A 200 -21.70 -8.59 7.47
N TRP A 201 -22.07 -7.32 7.41
CA TRP A 201 -21.20 -6.23 6.94
C TRP A 201 -20.45 -5.59 8.10
N LEU A 202 -19.17 -5.39 7.92
CA LEU A 202 -18.32 -4.51 8.73
C LEU A 202 -18.18 -3.19 7.99
N LEU A 203 -18.54 -2.10 8.66
CA LEU A 203 -18.46 -0.74 8.13
C LEU A 203 -17.48 0.07 8.97
N ALA A 204 -16.53 0.72 8.33
CA ALA A 204 -15.56 1.58 9.01
C ALA A 204 -15.29 2.86 8.21
N TRP A 205 -14.86 3.90 8.90
CA TRP A 205 -14.21 5.05 8.29
C TRP A 205 -12.73 5.07 8.70
N MET A 206 -11.90 5.69 7.89
CA MET A 206 -10.51 5.97 8.23
C MET A 206 -10.04 7.27 7.59
N THR A 207 -8.91 7.74 8.08
CA THR A 207 -8.16 8.84 7.48
C THR A 207 -6.70 8.44 7.40
N GLU A 208 -6.14 8.58 6.21
CA GLU A 208 -4.74 8.30 5.91
C GLU A 208 -3.98 9.60 5.74
N ILE A 209 -2.73 9.60 6.16
CA ILE A 209 -1.73 10.65 5.90
C ILE A 209 -0.57 9.94 5.22
N ASP A 210 -0.35 10.25 3.96
CA ASP A 210 0.65 9.61 3.11
C ASP A 210 1.68 10.66 2.68
N ASP A 211 2.89 10.54 3.20
CA ASP A 211 4.02 11.40 2.86
C ASP A 211 4.95 10.65 1.92
N SER A 212 5.23 11.25 0.77
CA SER A 212 6.10 10.73 -0.27
C SER A 212 7.19 11.74 -0.61
N TYR A 213 8.42 11.41 -0.20
CA TYR A 213 9.62 12.17 -0.56
C TYR A 213 10.35 11.48 -1.71
N SER A 214 10.51 12.18 -2.83
CA SER A 214 11.24 11.72 -4.01
C SER A 214 12.57 12.46 -4.17
N GLN A 215 13.67 11.74 -4.40
CA GLN A 215 14.95 12.31 -4.79
C GLN A 215 14.86 12.85 -6.23
N HIS A 216 15.84 13.69 -6.60
CA HIS A 216 15.98 14.14 -7.98
C HIS A 216 16.26 12.98 -8.96
N ASN A 217 15.66 13.04 -10.13
CA ASN A 217 16.05 12.20 -11.26
C ASN A 217 17.46 12.58 -11.75
N ARG A 218 18.12 11.67 -12.43
CA ARG A 218 19.38 11.92 -13.12
C ARG A 218 19.30 11.48 -14.57
N VAL A 219 19.74 12.36 -15.47
CA VAL A 219 19.83 12.10 -16.91
C VAL A 219 21.29 12.28 -17.32
N ASN A 220 21.91 11.27 -17.89
CA ASN A 220 23.35 11.23 -18.19
C ASN A 220 24.23 11.56 -16.96
N GLY A 221 23.81 11.13 -15.77
CA GLY A 221 24.50 11.42 -14.50
C GLY A 221 24.26 12.82 -13.94
N ILE A 222 23.65 13.74 -14.71
CA ILE A 222 23.34 15.11 -14.30
C ILE A 222 21.97 15.12 -13.59
N MET A 223 21.89 15.80 -12.47
CA MET A 223 20.68 15.98 -11.70
C MET A 223 19.67 16.85 -12.45
N ASP A 224 18.42 16.38 -12.56
CA ASP A 224 17.33 17.17 -13.10
C ASP A 224 16.74 18.07 -11.99
N PRO A 225 16.91 19.40 -12.05
CA PRO A 225 16.42 20.32 -11.04
C PRO A 225 14.89 20.41 -10.98
N ASN A 226 14.17 19.94 -12.00
CA ASN A 226 12.71 19.96 -12.09
C ASN A 226 12.10 18.60 -11.72
N SER A 227 12.74 17.84 -10.84
CA SER A 227 12.27 16.53 -10.38
C SER A 227 12.45 16.37 -8.88
N GLY A 228 11.74 15.42 -8.30
CA GLY A 228 11.78 15.15 -6.86
C GLY A 228 11.03 16.20 -6.04
N GLY A 229 11.08 16.04 -4.73
CA GLY A 229 10.36 16.88 -3.77
C GLY A 229 9.51 16.06 -2.84
N ASN A 230 8.65 16.70 -2.08
CA ASN A 230 7.77 16.09 -1.09
C ASN A 230 6.31 16.39 -1.37
N ILE A 231 5.44 15.39 -1.17
CA ILE A 231 3.98 15.53 -1.25
C ILE A 231 3.36 14.77 -0.08
N VAL A 232 2.45 15.44 0.64
CA VAL A 232 1.64 14.84 1.71
C VAL A 232 0.19 14.84 1.27
N TYR A 233 -0.42 13.67 1.18
CA TYR A 233 -1.86 13.50 0.99
C TYR A 233 -2.54 13.27 2.33
N VAL A 234 -3.76 13.78 2.48
CA VAL A 234 -4.67 13.44 3.56
C VAL A 234 -5.95 12.93 2.92
N THR A 235 -6.27 11.67 3.20
CA THR A 235 -7.32 10.93 2.49
C THR A 235 -8.29 10.29 3.49
N PRO A 236 -9.43 10.93 3.77
CA PRO A 236 -10.55 10.24 4.37
C PRO A 236 -11.09 9.16 3.43
N SER A 237 -11.42 8.01 3.98
CA SER A 237 -11.96 6.87 3.25
C SER A 237 -13.01 6.10 4.04
N PHE A 238 -13.82 5.34 3.31
CA PHE A 238 -14.86 4.47 3.83
C PHE A 238 -14.55 3.03 3.44
N TRP A 239 -14.79 2.11 4.36
CA TRP A 239 -14.61 0.69 4.23
C TRP A 239 -15.91 -0.05 4.47
N ALA A 240 -16.24 -1.02 3.62
CA ALA A 240 -17.35 -1.95 3.80
C ALA A 240 -16.90 -3.35 3.38
N SER A 241 -17.02 -4.33 4.27
CA SER A 241 -16.63 -5.71 3.96
C SER A 241 -17.59 -6.73 4.54
N THR A 242 -17.58 -7.92 3.94
CA THR A 242 -18.20 -9.17 4.40
C THR A 242 -17.13 -10.25 4.47
N GLN A 243 -17.48 -11.50 4.74
CA GLN A 243 -16.50 -12.60 4.66
C GLN A 243 -15.82 -12.73 3.29
N HIS A 244 -16.54 -12.45 2.20
CA HIS A 244 -16.05 -12.68 0.84
C HIS A 244 -15.81 -11.43 0.03
N PHE A 245 -16.42 -10.32 0.39
CA PHE A 245 -16.42 -9.11 -0.42
C PHE A 245 -15.91 -7.92 0.40
N LEU A 246 -15.11 -7.08 -0.26
CA LEU A 246 -14.59 -5.83 0.29
C LEU A 246 -14.81 -4.72 -0.72
N PHE A 247 -15.23 -3.58 -0.23
CA PHE A 247 -15.31 -2.33 -0.96
C PHE A 247 -14.68 -1.22 -0.12
N GLN A 248 -13.84 -0.41 -0.77
CA GLN A 248 -13.22 0.75 -0.14
C GLN A 248 -13.21 1.91 -1.14
N PHE A 249 -13.45 3.12 -0.65
CA PHE A 249 -13.41 4.33 -1.44
C PHE A 249 -12.87 5.49 -0.59
N GLY A 250 -11.99 6.29 -1.18
CA GLY A 250 -11.40 7.46 -0.55
C GLY A 250 -11.27 8.64 -1.50
N ALA A 251 -11.29 9.84 -0.92
CA ALA A 251 -11.03 11.08 -1.64
C ALA A 251 -10.07 11.93 -0.80
N GLY A 252 -8.88 12.17 -1.32
CA GLY A 252 -7.81 12.87 -0.63
C GLY A 252 -7.41 14.17 -1.31
N VAL A 253 -6.70 15.00 -0.57
CA VAL A 253 -6.12 16.26 -1.05
C VAL A 253 -4.62 16.27 -0.79
N ALA A 254 -3.87 16.90 -1.69
CA ALA A 254 -2.46 17.22 -1.47
C ALA A 254 -2.35 18.37 -0.45
N ALA A 255 -2.36 18.00 0.85
CA ALA A 255 -2.42 18.95 1.97
C ALA A 255 -1.13 19.78 2.11
N ALA A 256 0.01 19.19 1.79
CA ALA A 256 1.30 19.88 1.73
C ALA A 256 2.13 19.36 0.56
N GLN A 257 2.87 20.25 -0.10
CA GLN A 257 3.79 19.86 -1.16
C GLN A 257 4.94 20.85 -1.32
N GLN A 258 6.14 20.30 -1.41
CA GLN A 258 7.36 21.05 -1.68
C GLN A 258 8.08 20.38 -2.86
N LEU A 259 7.72 20.82 -4.07
CA LEU A 259 8.26 20.30 -5.33
C LEU A 259 9.45 21.13 -5.78
N ASN A 260 10.47 20.47 -6.34
CA ASN A 260 11.66 21.14 -6.84
C ASN A 260 11.42 21.74 -8.24
N GLY A 261 11.99 22.91 -8.51
CA GLY A 261 11.95 23.58 -9.82
C GLY A 261 10.51 23.92 -10.28
N ASN A 262 10.22 23.67 -11.56
CA ASN A 262 8.99 24.08 -12.22
C ASN A 262 7.95 22.94 -12.33
N GLN A 263 7.91 22.03 -11.37
CA GLN A 263 6.94 20.94 -11.36
C GLN A 263 5.52 21.44 -11.12
N THR A 264 4.54 20.80 -11.77
CA THR A 264 3.12 21.09 -11.57
C THR A 264 2.62 20.48 -10.27
N ARG A 265 1.77 21.22 -9.56
CA ARG A 265 1.22 20.78 -8.27
C ARG A 265 0.18 19.68 -8.43
N SER A 266 0.15 18.78 -7.45
CA SER A 266 -0.97 17.85 -7.23
C SER A 266 -2.10 18.58 -6.51
N THR A 267 -3.35 18.16 -6.72
CA THR A 267 -4.54 18.75 -6.11
C THR A 267 -5.29 17.74 -5.27
N TYR A 268 -5.88 16.74 -5.89
CA TYR A 268 -6.64 15.72 -5.19
C TYR A 268 -6.41 14.32 -5.78
N VAL A 269 -6.80 13.32 -5.02
CA VAL A 269 -6.80 11.91 -5.42
C VAL A 269 -8.16 11.30 -5.10
N LEU A 270 -8.67 10.51 -6.03
CA LEU A 270 -9.80 9.61 -5.81
C LEU A 270 -9.27 8.19 -5.92
N VAL A 271 -9.56 7.36 -4.94
CA VAL A 271 -9.07 5.98 -4.90
C VAL A 271 -10.21 5.04 -4.54
N GLY A 272 -10.21 3.89 -5.16
CA GLY A 272 -11.21 2.86 -4.93
C GLY A 272 -10.61 1.48 -5.00
N ASN A 273 -11.17 0.57 -4.22
CA ASN A 273 -10.76 -0.82 -4.20
C ASN A 273 -11.98 -1.72 -4.03
N ILE A 274 -12.06 -2.75 -4.81
CA ILE A 274 -12.97 -3.88 -4.60
C ILE A 274 -12.15 -5.16 -4.53
N ALA A 275 -12.52 -6.05 -3.60
CA ALA A 275 -11.86 -7.33 -3.50
C ALA A 275 -12.84 -8.48 -3.27
N TRP A 276 -12.43 -9.65 -3.71
CA TRP A 276 -13.16 -10.89 -3.49
C TRP A 276 -12.22 -11.92 -2.86
N ASN A 277 -12.71 -12.58 -1.80
CA ASN A 277 -11.96 -13.52 -0.99
C ASN A 277 -12.43 -14.96 -1.21
N PHE A 278 -11.46 -15.86 -1.36
CA PHE A 278 -11.64 -17.31 -1.54
C PHE A 278 -10.90 -18.03 -0.41
N PHE A 279 -11.62 -18.90 0.31
CA PHE A 279 -11.10 -19.74 1.39
C PHE A 279 -10.91 -21.19 0.95
#